data_38dc1932807d8f9f4f0b8ea7f3e816ff
#
_entry.id   38dc1932807d8f9f4f0b8ea7f3e816ff
#
_cell.length_a   1.000
_cell.length_b   1.000
_cell.length_c   1.000
_cell.angle_alpha   90.00
_cell.angle_beta   90.00
_cell.angle_gamma   90.00
#
_symmetry.space_group_name_H-M   'P 1'
#
loop_
_entity.id
_entity.type
_entity.pdbx_description
1 polymer ?
#
loop_
_entity_poly.entity_id
_entity_poly.type
_entity_poly.pdbx_seq_one_letter_code
_entity_poly.pdbx_strand_id
1 'polypeptide(L)'
;MRETASAPDDAKRVTMQVSTVGIVCNAALTVFKLVAGIVAHSSAMVADAVHSASDILGSLIVMLGAIFSHKAADASHPYGHEKLECIASILLGNILVLVGAAIGYTGITKIIHGETLAAPGMLALIAAVVSIVVKEALYWYTIAAAKRIRSVSLKAEAWHHRSDALSSIGSFAGVLGARLGLPILDPIASIVICLFIFKVAFGIFRESIDRLVDRAADTDTVAAMRRTMLRTPGVVRVDDLKTRLFGSRTYVDAEIAVDGALPLRDAHAIAERVHHELEHDFPDVKHCTVHVNPA
;
A
#
# COMPACT_ATOMS: atom_id res chain seq x y z
N MET A 1 -20.88 -31.30 -7.83
CA MET A 1 -21.25 -29.97 -8.34
C MET A 1 -19.96 -29.33 -8.88
N ARG A 2 -19.86 -29.13 -10.18
CA ARG A 2 -18.71 -28.44 -10.80
C ARG A 2 -18.89 -26.93 -10.56
N GLU A 3 -18.09 -26.35 -9.64
CA GLU A 3 -17.97 -24.91 -9.55
C GLU A 3 -17.32 -24.38 -10.85
N THR A 4 -18.10 -23.70 -11.67
CA THR A 4 -17.65 -23.02 -12.87
C THR A 4 -16.72 -21.88 -12.44
N ALA A 5 -15.42 -22.03 -12.70
CA ALA A 5 -14.50 -20.90 -12.68
C ALA A 5 -15.05 -19.84 -13.65
N SER A 6 -15.29 -18.61 -13.17
CA SER A 6 -15.74 -17.51 -14.02
C SER A 6 -14.71 -17.24 -15.10
N ALA A 7 -15.17 -16.96 -16.35
CA ALA A 7 -14.27 -16.60 -17.43
C ALA A 7 -13.40 -15.38 -17.03
N PRO A 8 -12.15 -15.26 -17.50
CA PRO A 8 -11.23 -14.17 -17.13
C PRO A 8 -11.84 -12.77 -17.29
N ASP A 9 -12.69 -12.57 -18.29
CA ASP A 9 -13.41 -11.30 -18.53
C ASP A 9 -14.48 -11.01 -17.47
N ASP A 10 -15.15 -12.03 -16.92
CA ASP A 10 -16.14 -11.87 -15.86
C ASP A 10 -15.45 -11.48 -14.55
N ALA A 11 -14.31 -12.08 -14.23
CA ALA A 11 -13.51 -11.72 -13.06
C ALA A 11 -13.01 -10.27 -13.12
N LYS A 12 -12.48 -9.83 -14.26
CA LYS A 12 -12.05 -8.45 -14.49
C LYS A 12 -13.20 -7.45 -14.33
N ARG A 13 -14.35 -7.75 -14.92
CA ARG A 13 -15.55 -6.92 -14.83
C ARG A 13 -16.05 -6.79 -13.39
N VAL A 14 -16.13 -7.90 -12.66
CA VAL A 14 -16.55 -7.92 -11.25
C VAL A 14 -15.56 -7.10 -10.39
N THR A 15 -14.26 -7.29 -10.57
CA THR A 15 -13.24 -6.50 -9.85
C THR A 15 -13.43 -5.01 -10.11
N MET A 16 -13.52 -4.59 -11.38
CA MET A 16 -13.70 -3.17 -11.71
C MET A 16 -14.97 -2.58 -11.11
N GLN A 17 -16.09 -3.30 -11.16
CA GLN A 17 -17.35 -2.83 -10.57
C GLN A 17 -17.24 -2.65 -9.06
N VAL A 18 -16.68 -3.62 -8.36
CA VAL A 18 -16.56 -3.59 -6.90
C VAL A 18 -15.63 -2.46 -6.46
N SER A 19 -14.45 -2.35 -7.07
CA SER A 19 -13.50 -1.28 -6.73
C SER A 19 -14.03 0.11 -7.07
N THR A 20 -14.77 0.28 -8.19
CA THR A 20 -15.41 1.56 -8.53
C THR A 20 -16.46 1.95 -7.47
N VAL A 21 -17.31 1.01 -7.05
CA VAL A 21 -18.30 1.25 -5.98
C VAL A 21 -17.58 1.63 -4.69
N GLY A 22 -16.52 0.92 -4.31
CA GLY A 22 -15.70 1.21 -3.14
C GLY A 22 -15.13 2.64 -3.16
N ILE A 23 -14.50 3.04 -4.28
CA ILE A 23 -13.91 4.38 -4.45
C ILE A 23 -14.97 5.47 -4.34
N VAL A 24 -16.09 5.34 -5.05
CA VAL A 24 -17.17 6.34 -5.04
C VAL A 24 -17.77 6.49 -3.64
N CYS A 25 -18.07 5.37 -2.97
CA CYS A 25 -18.59 5.40 -1.60
C CYS A 25 -17.58 6.01 -0.62
N ASN A 26 -16.30 5.66 -0.72
CA ASN A 26 -15.26 6.23 0.13
C ASN A 26 -15.10 7.73 -0.08
N ALA A 27 -15.12 8.21 -1.32
CA ALA A 27 -15.05 9.64 -1.63
C ALA A 27 -16.27 10.39 -1.06
N ALA A 28 -17.47 9.86 -1.26
CA ALA A 28 -18.70 10.46 -0.73
C ALA A 28 -18.70 10.51 0.80
N LEU A 29 -18.30 9.41 1.46
CA LEU A 29 -18.16 9.36 2.92
C LEU A 29 -17.12 10.33 3.46
N THR A 30 -15.98 10.46 2.80
CA THR A 30 -14.93 11.40 3.19
C THR A 30 -15.41 12.83 3.17
N VAL A 31 -16.08 13.24 2.09
CA VAL A 31 -16.69 14.57 1.99
C VAL A 31 -17.76 14.77 3.06
N PHE A 32 -18.64 13.79 3.25
CA PHE A 32 -19.69 13.85 4.26
C PHE A 32 -19.13 13.99 5.69
N LYS A 33 -18.14 13.18 6.05
CA LYS A 33 -17.45 13.27 7.35
C LYS A 33 -16.79 14.63 7.55
N LEU A 34 -16.11 15.15 6.52
CA LEU A 34 -15.41 16.43 6.61
C LEU A 34 -16.42 17.58 6.87
N VAL A 35 -17.48 17.63 6.07
CA VAL A 35 -18.54 18.65 6.23
C VAL A 35 -19.21 18.50 7.62
N ALA A 36 -19.57 17.27 8.00
CA ALA A 36 -20.19 17.02 9.31
C ALA A 36 -19.26 17.39 10.47
N GLY A 37 -17.95 17.08 10.36
CA GLY A 37 -16.96 17.43 11.38
C GLY A 37 -16.78 18.94 11.56
N ILE A 38 -16.73 19.68 10.45
CA ILE A 38 -16.61 21.14 10.47
C ILE A 38 -17.89 21.78 11.04
N VAL A 39 -19.05 21.43 10.50
CA VAL A 39 -20.35 22.00 10.92
C VAL A 39 -20.70 21.65 12.36
N ALA A 40 -20.38 20.44 12.78
CA ALA A 40 -20.63 19.98 14.17
C ALA A 40 -19.51 20.33 15.15
N HIS A 41 -18.45 21.02 14.72
CA HIS A 41 -17.28 21.37 15.51
C HIS A 41 -16.59 20.17 16.20
N SER A 42 -16.59 18.99 15.57
CA SER A 42 -15.98 17.77 16.08
C SER A 42 -14.56 17.58 15.55
N SER A 43 -13.58 17.60 16.43
CA SER A 43 -12.18 17.35 16.08
C SER A 43 -11.95 15.89 15.70
N ALA A 44 -12.62 14.94 16.36
CA ALA A 44 -12.55 13.52 16.08
C ALA A 44 -13.10 13.20 14.67
N MET A 45 -14.24 13.82 14.30
CA MET A 45 -14.83 13.59 12.97
C MET A 45 -13.98 14.19 11.85
N VAL A 46 -13.39 15.38 12.05
CA VAL A 46 -12.44 15.96 11.09
C VAL A 46 -11.22 15.05 10.94
N ALA A 47 -10.66 14.54 12.04
CA ALA A 47 -9.52 13.62 12.02
C ALA A 47 -9.86 12.31 11.26
N ASP A 48 -11.05 11.74 11.49
CA ASP A 48 -11.51 10.54 10.78
C ASP A 48 -11.76 10.80 9.28
N ALA A 49 -12.26 11.99 8.92
CA ALA A 49 -12.39 12.42 7.52
C ALA A 49 -11.02 12.52 6.82
N VAL A 50 -10.04 13.12 7.50
CA VAL A 50 -8.67 13.24 6.97
C VAL A 50 -8.01 11.87 6.82
N HIS A 51 -8.20 10.96 7.78
CA HIS A 51 -7.74 9.58 7.65
C HIS A 51 -8.33 8.91 6.40
N SER A 52 -9.65 9.00 6.21
CA SER A 52 -10.30 8.45 4.99
C SER A 52 -9.83 9.14 3.70
N ALA A 53 -9.56 10.46 3.73
CA ALA A 53 -8.96 11.17 2.58
C ALA A 53 -7.55 10.66 2.26
N SER A 54 -6.77 10.33 3.29
CA SER A 54 -5.43 9.79 3.15
C SER A 54 -5.40 8.46 2.42
N ASP A 55 -6.37 7.60 2.66
CA ASP A 55 -6.50 6.29 2.00
C ASP A 55 -6.82 6.47 0.50
N ILE A 56 -7.70 7.44 0.17
CA ILE A 56 -8.00 7.79 -1.23
C ILE A 56 -6.77 8.37 -1.92
N LEU A 57 -6.07 9.30 -1.27
CA LEU A 57 -4.84 9.89 -1.81
C LEU A 57 -3.75 8.85 -2.00
N GLY A 58 -3.59 7.91 -1.05
CA GLY A 58 -2.67 6.79 -1.17
C GLY A 58 -2.95 5.95 -2.41
N SER A 59 -4.21 5.56 -2.61
CA SER A 59 -4.64 4.81 -3.79
C SER A 59 -4.41 5.58 -5.09
N LEU A 60 -4.67 6.90 -5.09
CA LEU A 60 -4.43 7.76 -6.25
C LEU A 60 -2.93 7.86 -6.60
N ILE A 61 -2.07 7.99 -5.59
CA ILE A 61 -0.63 8.09 -5.79
C ILE A 61 -0.04 6.78 -6.29
N VAL A 62 -0.49 5.64 -5.77
CA VAL A 62 -0.12 4.32 -6.30
C VAL A 62 -0.53 4.19 -7.76
N MET A 63 -1.74 4.63 -8.12
CA MET A 63 -2.22 4.62 -9.50
C MET A 63 -1.40 5.56 -10.40
N LEU A 64 -1.14 6.79 -9.98
CA LEU A 64 -0.29 7.74 -10.73
C LEU A 64 1.15 7.25 -10.81
N GLY A 65 1.69 6.72 -9.72
CA GLY A 65 3.00 6.09 -9.69
C GLY A 65 3.10 4.96 -10.71
N ALA A 66 2.10 4.08 -10.78
CA ALA A 66 2.03 3.03 -11.79
C ALA A 66 1.97 3.58 -13.22
N ILE A 67 1.27 4.68 -13.48
CA ILE A 67 1.22 5.32 -14.80
C ILE A 67 2.59 5.90 -15.19
N PHE A 68 3.24 6.61 -14.29
CA PHE A 68 4.54 7.23 -14.55
C PHE A 68 5.70 6.22 -14.58
N SER A 69 5.63 5.15 -13.79
CA SER A 69 6.63 4.09 -13.76
C SER A 69 6.65 3.27 -15.05
N HIS A 70 5.53 3.23 -15.80
CA HIS A 70 5.47 2.56 -17.10
C HIS A 70 6.09 3.38 -18.25
N LYS A 71 6.57 4.61 -17.98
CA LYS A 71 7.32 5.35 -18.99
C LYS A 71 8.61 4.58 -19.32
N ALA A 72 8.77 4.25 -20.60
CA ALA A 72 9.94 3.52 -21.08
C ALA A 72 11.25 4.23 -20.69
N ALA A 73 12.34 3.48 -20.57
CA ALA A 73 13.68 4.01 -20.43
C ALA A 73 13.98 5.00 -21.56
N ASP A 74 14.65 6.11 -21.22
CA ASP A 74 15.09 7.14 -22.15
C ASP A 74 16.59 7.39 -21.96
N ALA A 75 17.18 8.25 -22.82
CA ALA A 75 18.62 8.52 -22.79
C ALA A 75 19.12 9.09 -21.45
N SER A 76 18.27 9.79 -20.70
CA SER A 76 18.58 10.34 -19.38
C SER A 76 18.31 9.38 -18.23
N HIS A 77 17.42 8.41 -18.43
CA HIS A 77 17.02 7.39 -17.46
C HIS A 77 17.06 5.97 -18.08
N PRO A 78 18.27 5.40 -18.29
CA PRO A 78 18.43 4.12 -18.99
C PRO A 78 17.77 2.93 -18.27
N TYR A 79 17.58 3.02 -16.96
CA TYR A 79 16.91 2.00 -16.16
C TYR A 79 15.39 2.16 -16.07
N GLY A 80 14.85 3.30 -16.57
CA GLY A 80 13.42 3.60 -16.50
C GLY A 80 13.08 4.58 -15.37
N HIS A 81 11.77 4.76 -15.13
CA HIS A 81 11.24 5.80 -14.24
C HIS A 81 10.52 5.25 -13.01
N GLU A 82 10.62 3.95 -12.73
CA GLU A 82 9.85 3.27 -11.69
C GLU A 82 10.10 3.86 -10.26
N LYS A 83 11.28 4.42 -9.99
CA LYS A 83 11.57 5.08 -8.69
C LYS A 83 10.75 6.36 -8.45
N LEU A 84 10.11 6.94 -9.48
CA LEU A 84 9.20 8.08 -9.30
C LEU A 84 8.00 7.76 -8.41
N GLU A 85 7.55 6.51 -8.38
CA GLU A 85 6.50 6.03 -7.46
C GLU A 85 6.92 6.23 -5.99
N CYS A 86 8.17 5.91 -5.67
CA CYS A 86 8.70 6.08 -4.31
C CYS A 86 8.76 7.56 -3.91
N ILE A 87 9.15 8.44 -4.85
CA ILE A 87 9.20 9.89 -4.60
C ILE A 87 7.80 10.44 -4.36
N ALA A 88 6.82 10.04 -5.17
CA ALA A 88 5.43 10.44 -4.99
C ALA A 88 4.88 9.97 -3.64
N SER A 89 5.20 8.74 -3.23
CA SER A 89 4.81 8.20 -1.93
C SER A 89 5.44 8.95 -0.76
N ILE A 90 6.70 9.39 -0.87
CA ILE A 90 7.35 10.24 0.15
C ILE A 90 6.65 11.60 0.25
N LEU A 91 6.28 12.21 -0.87
CA LEU A 91 5.53 13.48 -0.85
C LEU A 91 4.17 13.31 -0.17
N LEU A 92 3.45 12.21 -0.44
CA LEU A 92 2.23 11.88 0.29
C LEU A 92 2.49 11.76 1.80
N GLY A 93 3.49 10.98 2.19
CA GLY A 93 3.86 10.82 3.60
C GLY A 93 4.11 12.17 4.29
N ASN A 94 4.78 13.11 3.61
CA ASN A 94 4.98 14.47 4.14
C ASN A 94 3.65 15.22 4.34
N ILE A 95 2.75 15.17 3.38
CA ILE A 95 1.43 15.79 3.48
C ILE A 95 0.67 15.21 4.68
N LEU A 96 0.69 13.88 4.85
CA LEU A 96 0.04 13.20 5.99
C LEU A 96 0.63 13.63 7.34
N VAL A 97 1.94 13.77 7.44
CA VAL A 97 2.60 14.25 8.66
C VAL A 97 2.16 15.68 8.98
N LEU A 98 2.15 16.58 7.99
CA LEU A 98 1.75 17.97 8.20
C LEU A 98 0.28 18.08 8.64
N VAL A 99 -0.61 17.37 7.98
CA VAL A 99 -2.04 17.38 8.32
C VAL A 99 -2.29 16.71 9.67
N GLY A 100 -1.66 15.55 9.93
CA GLY A 100 -1.72 14.90 11.24
C GLY A 100 -1.21 15.82 12.37
N ALA A 101 -0.10 16.52 12.16
CA ALA A 101 0.44 17.46 13.13
C ALA A 101 -0.53 18.63 13.41
N ALA A 102 -1.18 19.17 12.37
CA ALA A 102 -2.18 20.22 12.53
C ALA A 102 -3.39 19.75 13.35
N ILE A 103 -3.89 18.53 13.09
CA ILE A 103 -4.99 17.93 13.85
C ILE A 103 -4.57 17.68 15.31
N GLY A 104 -3.40 17.08 15.53
CA GLY A 104 -2.87 16.82 16.86
C GLY A 104 -2.67 18.10 17.66
N TYR A 105 -2.08 19.13 17.03
CA TYR A 105 -1.91 20.46 17.64
C TYR A 105 -3.26 21.07 18.06
N THR A 106 -4.26 21.02 17.17
CA THR A 106 -5.61 21.53 17.48
C THR A 106 -6.25 20.74 18.63
N GLY A 107 -6.10 19.41 18.66
CA GLY A 107 -6.61 18.59 19.76
C GLY A 107 -5.94 18.92 21.11
N ILE A 108 -4.62 19.05 21.11
CA ILE A 108 -3.83 19.38 22.31
C ILE A 108 -4.17 20.79 22.81
N THR A 109 -4.22 21.80 21.94
CA THR A 109 -4.53 23.19 22.33
C THR A 109 -5.92 23.31 22.93
N LYS A 110 -6.92 22.61 22.40
CA LYS A 110 -8.27 22.55 22.97
C LYS A 110 -8.26 22.00 24.41
N ILE A 111 -7.43 21.01 24.71
CA ILE A 111 -7.32 20.41 26.04
C ILE A 111 -6.59 21.35 27.00
N ILE A 112 -5.46 21.94 26.56
CA ILE A 112 -4.60 22.76 27.46
C ILE A 112 -5.23 24.11 27.79
N HIS A 113 -5.83 24.78 26.82
CA HIS A 113 -6.36 26.14 27.05
C HIS A 113 -7.72 26.13 27.73
N GLY A 114 -8.29 24.97 28.03
CA GLY A 114 -9.55 24.87 28.78
C GLY A 114 -10.70 25.66 28.14
N GLU A 115 -10.62 25.88 26.80
CA GLU A 115 -11.74 26.47 26.06
C GLU A 115 -12.99 25.71 26.44
N THR A 116 -14.10 26.41 26.64
CA THR A 116 -15.38 25.77 26.92
C THR A 116 -15.66 24.74 25.81
N LEU A 117 -15.22 23.49 26.05
CA LEU A 117 -15.37 22.39 25.14
C LEU A 117 -16.87 22.16 24.94
N ALA A 118 -17.43 22.76 23.91
CA ALA A 118 -18.81 22.50 23.53
C ALA A 118 -18.94 21.06 23.04
N ALA A 119 -20.01 20.38 23.45
CA ALA A 119 -20.30 19.04 22.93
C ALA A 119 -20.50 19.13 21.40
N PRO A 120 -19.87 18.24 20.62
CA PRO A 120 -20.03 18.20 19.17
C PRO A 120 -21.51 18.11 18.76
N GLY A 121 -21.87 18.74 17.63
CA GLY A 121 -23.22 18.67 17.09
C GLY A 121 -23.65 17.23 16.77
N MET A 122 -24.97 16.97 16.75
CA MET A 122 -25.54 15.65 16.44
C MET A 122 -25.12 15.15 15.06
N LEU A 123 -24.85 16.06 14.12
CA LEU A 123 -24.44 15.71 12.76
C LEU A 123 -23.14 14.88 12.75
N ALA A 124 -22.18 15.17 13.65
CA ALA A 124 -20.95 14.38 13.76
C ALA A 124 -21.24 12.93 14.20
N LEU A 125 -22.17 12.75 15.14
CA LEU A 125 -22.57 11.41 15.60
C LEU A 125 -23.27 10.62 14.48
N ILE A 126 -24.18 11.27 13.74
CA ILE A 126 -24.86 10.68 12.59
C ILE A 126 -23.82 10.29 11.53
N ALA A 127 -22.88 11.14 11.22
CA ALA A 127 -21.83 10.86 10.25
C ALA A 127 -20.94 9.68 10.65
N ALA A 128 -20.62 9.55 11.94
CA ALA A 128 -19.87 8.39 12.46
C ALA A 128 -20.65 7.10 12.27
N VAL A 129 -21.93 7.07 12.65
CA VAL A 129 -22.79 5.89 12.48
C VAL A 129 -22.95 5.51 11.01
N VAL A 130 -23.24 6.50 10.14
CA VAL A 130 -23.37 6.28 8.69
C VAL A 130 -22.06 5.71 8.12
N SER A 131 -20.92 6.26 8.55
CA SER A 131 -19.61 5.78 8.11
C SER A 131 -19.40 4.30 8.48
N ILE A 132 -19.63 3.93 9.73
CA ILE A 132 -19.49 2.55 10.21
C ILE A 132 -20.39 1.61 9.42
N VAL A 133 -21.67 1.97 9.24
CA VAL A 133 -22.65 1.13 8.52
C VAL A 133 -22.26 0.95 7.05
N VAL A 134 -21.89 2.03 6.38
CA VAL A 134 -21.50 1.96 4.96
C VAL A 134 -20.18 1.19 4.78
N LYS A 135 -19.19 1.39 5.65
CA LYS A 135 -17.92 0.66 5.59
C LYS A 135 -18.11 -0.85 5.85
N GLU A 136 -18.95 -1.22 6.81
CA GLU A 136 -19.27 -2.63 7.07
C GLU A 136 -20.08 -3.23 5.91
N ALA A 137 -21.01 -2.48 5.29
CA ALA A 137 -21.72 -2.92 4.09
C ALA A 137 -20.75 -3.12 2.90
N LEU A 138 -19.79 -2.23 2.69
CA LEU A 138 -18.74 -2.38 1.69
C LEU A 138 -17.87 -3.61 1.96
N TYR A 139 -17.53 -3.89 3.23
CA TYR A 139 -16.83 -5.13 3.59
C TYR A 139 -17.58 -6.36 3.11
N TRP A 140 -18.87 -6.48 3.45
CA TRP A 140 -19.66 -7.64 3.06
C TRP A 140 -19.87 -7.74 1.56
N TYR A 141 -20.06 -6.63 0.88
CA TYR A 141 -20.19 -6.57 -0.57
C TYR A 141 -18.89 -7.04 -1.27
N THR A 142 -17.76 -6.49 -0.85
CA THR A 142 -16.45 -6.80 -1.44
C THR A 142 -15.99 -8.22 -1.13
N ILE A 143 -16.20 -8.71 0.12
CA ILE A 143 -15.80 -10.08 0.50
C ILE A 143 -16.65 -11.15 -0.21
N ALA A 144 -17.92 -10.87 -0.49
CA ALA A 144 -18.76 -11.76 -1.27
C ALA A 144 -18.26 -11.89 -2.72
N ALA A 145 -17.91 -10.76 -3.36
CA ALA A 145 -17.32 -10.74 -4.68
C ALA A 145 -15.94 -11.43 -4.70
N ALA A 146 -15.07 -11.14 -3.71
CA ALA A 146 -13.77 -11.77 -3.56
C ALA A 146 -13.84 -13.31 -3.49
N LYS A 147 -14.81 -13.83 -2.73
CA LYS A 147 -15.05 -15.28 -2.64
C LYS A 147 -15.54 -15.86 -3.97
N ARG A 148 -16.44 -15.16 -4.68
CA ARG A 148 -17.01 -15.60 -5.96
C ARG A 148 -15.95 -15.78 -7.04
N ILE A 149 -15.02 -14.81 -7.17
CA ILE A 149 -13.97 -14.84 -8.22
C ILE A 149 -12.60 -15.31 -7.69
N ARG A 150 -12.52 -15.73 -6.42
CA ARG A 150 -11.29 -16.18 -5.72
C ARG A 150 -10.15 -15.14 -5.77
N SER A 151 -10.48 -13.85 -5.71
CA SER A 151 -9.54 -12.75 -5.78
C SER A 151 -8.92 -12.45 -4.41
N VAL A 152 -7.59 -12.56 -4.31
CA VAL A 152 -6.82 -12.18 -3.10
C VAL A 152 -6.83 -10.67 -2.91
N SER A 153 -6.74 -9.89 -3.99
CA SER A 153 -6.75 -8.42 -3.93
C SER A 153 -8.07 -7.87 -3.41
N LEU A 154 -9.22 -8.36 -3.91
CA LEU A 154 -10.53 -7.96 -3.38
C LEU A 154 -10.72 -8.41 -1.92
N LYS A 155 -10.14 -9.55 -1.53
CA LYS A 155 -10.17 -9.96 -0.11
C LYS A 155 -9.41 -8.97 0.76
N ALA A 156 -8.24 -8.51 0.34
CA ALA A 156 -7.46 -7.49 1.05
C ALA A 156 -8.22 -6.16 1.13
N GLU A 157 -8.84 -5.71 0.02
CA GLU A 157 -9.67 -4.50 -0.04
C GLU A 157 -10.88 -4.58 0.91
N ALA A 158 -11.54 -5.74 1.00
CA ALA A 158 -12.61 -5.95 1.97
C ALA A 158 -12.13 -5.75 3.41
N TRP A 159 -11.01 -6.38 3.79
CA TRP A 159 -10.45 -6.20 5.12
C TRP A 159 -10.00 -4.76 5.41
N HIS A 160 -9.57 -4.03 4.38
CA HIS A 160 -9.29 -2.59 4.50
C HIS A 160 -10.57 -1.81 4.87
N HIS A 161 -11.69 -2.03 4.18
CA HIS A 161 -12.97 -1.40 4.56
C HIS A 161 -13.37 -1.68 6.00
N ARG A 162 -13.12 -2.90 6.48
CA ARG A 162 -13.41 -3.27 7.87
C ARG A 162 -12.48 -2.58 8.87
N SER A 163 -11.21 -2.43 8.53
CA SER A 163 -10.24 -1.67 9.33
C SER A 163 -10.67 -0.20 9.46
N ASP A 164 -11.16 0.40 8.38
CA ASP A 164 -11.67 1.77 8.37
C ASP A 164 -12.96 1.91 9.22
N ALA A 165 -13.83 0.90 9.21
CA ALA A 165 -15.00 0.88 10.09
C ALA A 165 -14.59 0.90 11.57
N LEU A 166 -13.53 0.15 11.95
CA LEU A 166 -12.99 0.16 13.30
C LEU A 166 -12.39 1.52 13.69
N SER A 167 -11.71 2.20 12.74
CA SER A 167 -11.24 3.58 12.95
C SER A 167 -12.40 4.54 13.22
N SER A 168 -13.48 4.45 12.43
CA SER A 168 -14.69 5.27 12.62
C SER A 168 -15.42 4.97 13.94
N ILE A 169 -15.28 3.77 14.54
CA ILE A 169 -15.78 3.46 15.88
C ILE A 169 -15.04 4.31 16.94
N GLY A 170 -13.73 4.54 16.75
CA GLY A 170 -12.96 5.42 17.65
C GLY A 170 -13.49 6.86 17.64
N SER A 171 -13.76 7.42 16.46
CA SER A 171 -14.34 8.77 16.35
C SER A 171 -15.77 8.81 16.90
N PHE A 172 -16.59 7.77 16.65
CA PHE A 172 -17.92 7.64 17.24
C PHE A 172 -17.88 7.66 18.76
N ALA A 173 -16.98 6.88 19.38
CA ALA A 173 -16.83 6.83 20.83
C ALA A 173 -16.42 8.19 21.42
N GLY A 174 -15.49 8.91 20.75
CA GLY A 174 -15.10 10.26 21.13
C GLY A 174 -16.24 11.26 21.10
N VAL A 175 -16.97 11.30 19.97
CA VAL A 175 -18.13 12.19 19.78
C VAL A 175 -19.27 11.86 20.75
N LEU A 176 -19.60 10.57 20.90
CA LEU A 176 -20.66 10.13 21.83
C LEU A 176 -20.29 10.47 23.27
N GLY A 177 -19.08 10.18 23.71
CA GLY A 177 -18.62 10.48 25.06
C GLY A 177 -18.61 11.99 25.35
N ALA A 178 -18.22 12.81 24.37
CA ALA A 178 -18.29 14.26 24.47
C ALA A 178 -19.75 14.74 24.66
N ARG A 179 -20.71 14.13 23.99
CA ARG A 179 -22.15 14.46 24.14
C ARG A 179 -22.77 13.96 25.43
N LEU A 180 -22.21 12.91 26.02
CA LEU A 180 -22.67 12.35 27.30
C LEU A 180 -22.12 13.12 28.54
N GLY A 181 -21.47 14.26 28.34
CA GLY A 181 -20.99 15.14 29.42
C GLY A 181 -19.49 15.11 29.65
N LEU A 182 -18.73 14.46 28.78
CA LEU A 182 -17.26 14.44 28.81
C LEU A 182 -16.67 15.07 27.53
N PRO A 183 -16.80 16.41 27.33
CA PRO A 183 -16.42 17.08 26.08
C PRO A 183 -14.96 16.86 25.65
N ILE A 184 -14.09 16.55 26.60
CA ILE A 184 -12.66 16.27 26.39
C ILE A 184 -12.44 15.01 25.52
N LEU A 185 -13.41 14.09 25.41
CA LEU A 185 -13.25 12.85 24.67
C LEU A 185 -13.18 13.06 23.15
N ASP A 186 -13.80 14.13 22.61
CA ASP A 186 -13.67 14.46 21.18
C ASP A 186 -12.23 14.85 20.80
N PRO A 187 -11.56 15.82 21.46
CA PRO A 187 -10.17 16.11 21.16
C PRO A 187 -9.21 14.96 21.52
N ILE A 188 -9.49 14.15 22.53
CA ILE A 188 -8.70 12.93 22.81
C ILE A 188 -8.80 11.95 21.65
N ALA A 189 -9.99 11.68 21.14
CA ALA A 189 -10.18 10.82 19.99
C ALA A 189 -9.45 11.35 18.74
N SER A 190 -9.46 12.67 18.51
CA SER A 190 -8.71 13.27 17.39
C SER A 190 -7.20 13.08 17.53
N ILE A 191 -6.64 13.15 18.73
CA ILE A 191 -5.21 12.89 19.00
C ILE A 191 -4.88 11.42 18.75
N VAL A 192 -5.74 10.50 19.18
CA VAL A 192 -5.55 9.06 18.92
C VAL A 192 -5.54 8.78 17.42
N ILE A 193 -6.49 9.35 16.67
CA ILE A 193 -6.53 9.21 15.20
C ILE A 193 -5.27 9.83 14.57
N CYS A 194 -4.81 10.98 15.04
CA CYS A 194 -3.55 11.60 14.60
C CYS A 194 -2.35 10.64 14.76
N LEU A 195 -2.24 9.91 15.86
CA LEU A 195 -1.19 8.92 16.06
C LEU A 195 -1.27 7.77 15.03
N PHE A 196 -2.48 7.35 14.65
CA PHE A 196 -2.66 6.38 13.56
C PHE A 196 -2.21 6.95 12.22
N ILE A 197 -2.53 8.22 11.92
CA ILE A 197 -2.07 8.89 10.69
C ILE A 197 -0.54 8.92 10.65
N PHE A 198 0.14 9.26 11.76
CA PHE A 198 1.60 9.23 11.83
C PHE A 198 2.17 7.84 11.63
N LYS A 199 1.54 6.80 12.21
CA LYS A 199 1.96 5.41 11.99
C LYS A 199 1.89 5.03 10.52
N VAL A 200 0.81 5.41 9.82
CA VAL A 200 0.66 5.17 8.36
C VAL A 200 1.72 5.93 7.57
N ALA A 201 1.89 7.23 7.84
CA ALA A 201 2.90 8.07 7.19
C ALA A 201 4.32 7.48 7.37
N PHE A 202 4.67 7.06 8.58
CA PHE A 202 5.95 6.43 8.86
C PHE A 202 6.14 5.11 8.10
N GLY A 203 5.07 4.30 7.97
CA GLY A 203 5.08 3.09 7.15
C GLY A 203 5.38 3.39 5.69
N ILE A 204 4.71 4.41 5.13
CA ILE A 204 4.94 4.89 3.74
C ILE A 204 6.39 5.36 3.55
N PHE A 205 6.92 6.17 4.48
CA PHE A 205 8.30 6.64 4.42
C PHE A 205 9.29 5.48 4.42
N ARG A 206 9.14 4.57 5.38
CA ARG A 206 10.03 3.43 5.51
C ARG A 206 10.06 2.59 4.25
N GLU A 207 8.89 2.21 3.73
CA GLU A 207 8.80 1.40 2.52
C GLU A 207 9.38 2.12 1.30
N SER A 208 9.07 3.41 1.13
CA SER A 208 9.56 4.19 -0.01
C SER A 208 11.07 4.41 0.05
N ILE A 209 11.62 4.69 1.24
CA ILE A 209 13.06 4.86 1.42
C ILE A 209 13.77 3.52 1.21
N ASP A 210 13.28 2.42 1.78
CA ASP A 210 13.84 1.08 1.60
C ASP A 210 13.97 0.74 0.09
N ARG A 211 12.93 1.03 -0.70
CA ARG A 211 12.94 0.81 -2.16
C ARG A 211 13.90 1.75 -2.90
N LEU A 212 14.05 3.01 -2.45
CA LEU A 212 15.00 3.96 -3.04
C LEU A 212 16.45 3.56 -2.81
N VAL A 213 16.74 2.97 -1.65
CA VAL A 213 18.10 2.51 -1.29
C VAL A 213 18.34 1.04 -1.64
N ASP A 214 17.67 0.55 -2.68
CA ASP A 214 17.90 -0.75 -3.28
C ASP A 214 17.67 -1.94 -2.32
N ARG A 215 16.55 -1.93 -1.58
CA ARG A 215 16.13 -3.06 -0.76
C ARG A 215 16.10 -4.35 -1.58
N ALA A 216 16.66 -5.41 -1.01
CA ALA A 216 16.61 -6.75 -1.60
C ALA A 216 15.17 -7.29 -1.70
N ALA A 217 14.95 -8.21 -2.63
CA ALA A 217 13.75 -9.04 -2.66
C ALA A 217 13.61 -9.85 -1.35
N ASP A 218 12.44 -10.42 -1.10
CA ASP A 218 12.21 -11.22 0.11
C ASP A 218 13.11 -12.46 0.15
N THR A 219 13.38 -12.93 1.35
CA THR A 219 14.34 -14.01 1.62
C THR A 219 13.95 -15.32 0.90
N ASP A 220 12.65 -15.60 0.79
CA ASP A 220 12.15 -16.82 0.16
C ASP A 220 12.33 -16.76 -1.35
N THR A 221 12.09 -15.61 -1.95
CA THR A 221 12.33 -15.33 -3.38
C THR A 221 13.82 -15.44 -3.71
N VAL A 222 14.70 -14.81 -2.92
CA VAL A 222 16.16 -14.92 -3.11
C VAL A 222 16.63 -16.37 -2.98
N ALA A 223 16.13 -17.11 -1.99
CA ALA A 223 16.44 -18.53 -1.82
C ALA A 223 15.92 -19.39 -2.99
N ALA A 224 14.75 -19.04 -3.57
CA ALA A 224 14.22 -19.71 -4.75
C ALA A 224 15.09 -19.44 -5.98
N MET A 225 15.47 -18.18 -6.22
CA MET A 225 16.37 -17.79 -7.32
C MET A 225 17.71 -18.56 -7.23
N ARG A 226 18.31 -18.61 -6.04
CA ARG A 226 19.55 -19.38 -5.82
C ARG A 226 19.38 -20.87 -6.14
N ARG A 227 18.23 -21.49 -5.82
CA ARG A 227 17.95 -22.90 -6.17
C ARG A 227 17.79 -23.09 -7.68
N THR A 228 17.13 -22.19 -8.38
CA THR A 228 17.02 -22.23 -9.85
C THR A 228 18.41 -22.17 -10.47
N MET A 229 19.26 -21.22 -10.07
CA MET A 229 20.63 -21.09 -10.58
C MET A 229 21.46 -22.38 -10.36
N LEU A 230 21.37 -22.98 -9.16
CA LEU A 230 22.11 -24.23 -8.85
C LEU A 230 21.60 -25.46 -9.62
N ARG A 231 20.38 -25.44 -10.16
CA ARG A 231 19.82 -26.51 -10.98
C ARG A 231 20.22 -26.37 -12.45
N THR A 232 20.66 -25.20 -12.88
CA THR A 232 21.05 -24.94 -14.26
C THR A 232 22.30 -25.78 -14.61
N PRO A 233 22.24 -26.62 -15.66
CA PRO A 233 23.37 -27.48 -16.04
C PRO A 233 24.63 -26.67 -16.37
N GLY A 234 25.74 -27.02 -15.72
CA GLY A 234 27.03 -26.36 -15.88
C GLY A 234 27.37 -25.35 -14.79
N VAL A 235 26.42 -24.96 -13.94
CA VAL A 235 26.69 -24.16 -12.73
C VAL A 235 27.26 -25.08 -11.65
N VAL A 236 28.47 -24.76 -11.18
CA VAL A 236 29.15 -25.49 -10.10
C VAL A 236 28.73 -24.96 -8.73
N ARG A 237 28.68 -23.63 -8.61
CA ARG A 237 28.23 -22.93 -7.40
C ARG A 237 27.72 -21.51 -7.73
N VAL A 238 27.00 -20.92 -6.80
CA VAL A 238 26.60 -19.51 -6.83
C VAL A 238 27.47 -18.76 -5.83
N ASP A 239 28.34 -17.91 -6.34
CA ASP A 239 29.29 -17.14 -5.54
C ASP A 239 28.62 -15.95 -4.85
N ASP A 240 27.81 -15.17 -5.60
CA ASP A 240 27.04 -14.06 -5.06
C ASP A 240 25.67 -13.98 -5.73
N LEU A 241 24.71 -13.42 -5.03
CA LEU A 241 23.37 -13.13 -5.53
C LEU A 241 22.82 -11.92 -4.81
N LYS A 242 22.79 -10.80 -5.52
CA LYS A 242 22.20 -9.54 -5.07
C LYS A 242 20.92 -9.28 -5.85
N THR A 243 19.91 -8.82 -5.14
CA THR A 243 18.66 -8.39 -5.74
C THR A 243 18.34 -6.98 -5.25
N ARG A 244 17.66 -6.20 -6.07
CA ARG A 244 17.14 -4.90 -5.67
C ARG A 244 15.74 -4.69 -6.21
N LEU A 245 14.87 -4.16 -5.37
CA LEU A 245 13.53 -3.74 -5.77
C LEU A 245 13.61 -2.38 -6.48
N PHE A 246 13.06 -2.32 -7.68
CA PHE A 246 13.02 -1.12 -8.50
C PHE A 246 11.57 -0.83 -8.90
N GLY A 247 10.85 -0.04 -8.09
CA GLY A 247 9.40 0.05 -8.19
C GLY A 247 8.73 -1.29 -7.90
N SER A 248 7.91 -1.77 -8.82
CA SER A 248 7.25 -3.08 -8.75
C SER A 248 8.07 -4.22 -9.34
N ARG A 249 9.28 -3.96 -9.84
CA ARG A 249 10.15 -4.92 -10.52
C ARG A 249 11.38 -5.25 -9.69
N THR A 250 12.05 -6.34 -10.03
CA THR A 250 13.29 -6.80 -9.40
C THR A 250 14.43 -6.79 -10.42
N TYR A 251 15.58 -6.28 -10.02
CA TYR A 251 16.85 -6.45 -10.72
C TYR A 251 17.69 -7.46 -9.97
N VAL A 252 18.42 -8.28 -10.72
CA VAL A 252 19.24 -9.38 -10.20
C VAL A 252 20.66 -9.23 -10.71
N ASP A 253 21.62 -9.18 -9.80
CA ASP A 253 23.05 -9.25 -10.08
C ASP A 253 23.55 -10.58 -9.47
N ALA A 254 23.94 -11.53 -10.32
CA ALA A 254 24.31 -12.87 -9.93
C ALA A 254 25.76 -13.18 -10.33
N GLU A 255 26.47 -13.90 -9.48
CA GLU A 255 27.79 -14.46 -9.80
C GLU A 255 27.73 -15.99 -9.68
N ILE A 256 28.10 -16.66 -10.76
CA ILE A 256 28.15 -18.12 -10.83
C ILE A 256 29.58 -18.57 -11.13
N ALA A 257 29.93 -19.75 -10.59
CA ALA A 257 31.17 -20.42 -10.98
C ALA A 257 30.86 -21.60 -11.91
N VAL A 258 31.64 -21.71 -12.97
CA VAL A 258 31.61 -22.79 -13.96
C VAL A 258 33.01 -23.41 -14.10
N ASP A 259 33.12 -24.58 -14.73
CA ASP A 259 34.41 -25.18 -15.01
C ASP A 259 35.36 -24.20 -15.73
N GLY A 260 36.46 -23.84 -15.08
CA GLY A 260 37.46 -22.90 -15.61
C GLY A 260 38.18 -23.36 -16.89
N ALA A 261 38.06 -24.64 -17.28
CA ALA A 261 38.60 -25.15 -18.52
C ALA A 261 37.67 -24.94 -19.74
N LEU A 262 36.45 -24.45 -19.55
CA LEU A 262 35.49 -24.22 -20.63
C LEU A 262 35.93 -23.07 -21.53
N PRO A 263 35.74 -23.20 -22.86
CA PRO A 263 35.84 -22.06 -23.75
C PRO A 263 34.86 -20.95 -23.35
N LEU A 264 35.26 -19.69 -23.52
CA LEU A 264 34.40 -18.52 -23.16
C LEU A 264 32.98 -18.62 -23.72
N ARG A 265 32.82 -19.11 -24.95
CA ARG A 265 31.51 -19.30 -25.58
C ARG A 265 30.60 -20.27 -24.81
N ASP A 266 31.18 -21.35 -24.29
CA ASP A 266 30.41 -22.37 -23.55
C ASP A 266 30.09 -21.90 -22.14
N ALA A 267 31.00 -21.20 -21.48
CA ALA A 267 30.78 -20.53 -20.21
C ALA A 267 29.69 -19.45 -20.32
N HIS A 268 29.72 -18.63 -21.37
CA HIS A 268 28.67 -17.62 -21.67
C HIS A 268 27.32 -18.28 -21.94
N ALA A 269 27.28 -19.42 -22.64
CA ALA A 269 26.02 -20.14 -22.86
C ALA A 269 25.38 -20.67 -21.55
N ILE A 270 26.18 -20.94 -20.50
CA ILE A 270 25.67 -21.28 -19.16
C ILE A 270 25.05 -20.03 -18.51
N ALA A 271 25.74 -18.87 -18.58
CA ALA A 271 25.21 -17.62 -18.06
C ALA A 271 23.88 -17.22 -18.71
N GLU A 272 23.77 -17.36 -20.04
CA GLU A 272 22.53 -17.09 -20.77
C GLU A 272 21.38 -18.02 -20.33
N ARG A 273 21.65 -19.29 -20.04
CA ARG A 273 20.62 -20.18 -19.48
C ARG A 273 20.14 -19.72 -18.12
N VAL A 274 21.08 -19.39 -17.21
CA VAL A 274 20.73 -18.83 -15.89
C VAL A 274 19.90 -17.58 -16.03
N HIS A 275 20.30 -16.66 -16.91
CA HIS A 275 19.57 -15.43 -17.20
C HIS A 275 18.13 -15.74 -17.63
N HIS A 276 17.94 -16.60 -18.63
CA HIS A 276 16.62 -16.96 -19.15
C HIS A 276 15.76 -17.71 -18.12
N GLU A 277 16.34 -18.62 -17.33
CA GLU A 277 15.59 -19.33 -16.29
C GLU A 277 15.11 -18.37 -15.19
N LEU A 278 15.95 -17.40 -14.77
CA LEU A 278 15.56 -16.41 -13.79
C LEU A 278 14.46 -15.47 -14.30
N GLU A 279 14.54 -14.99 -15.53
CA GLU A 279 13.49 -14.12 -16.11
C GLU A 279 12.20 -14.89 -16.39
N HIS A 280 12.28 -16.20 -16.74
CA HIS A 280 11.12 -17.04 -16.99
C HIS A 280 10.40 -17.46 -15.71
N ASP A 281 11.15 -17.93 -14.70
CA ASP A 281 10.58 -18.48 -13.46
C ASP A 281 10.12 -17.38 -12.48
N PHE A 282 10.68 -16.17 -12.62
CA PHE A 282 10.37 -15.01 -11.78
C PHE A 282 9.87 -13.84 -12.66
N PRO A 283 8.58 -13.77 -12.98
CA PRO A 283 8.02 -12.75 -13.91
C PRO A 283 8.21 -11.29 -13.45
N ASP A 284 8.50 -11.08 -12.17
CA ASP A 284 8.81 -9.75 -11.62
C ASP A 284 10.26 -9.32 -11.87
N VAL A 285 11.13 -10.21 -12.32
CA VAL A 285 12.49 -9.88 -12.74
C VAL A 285 12.43 -9.11 -14.05
N LYS A 286 12.95 -7.86 -14.02
CA LYS A 286 13.01 -6.99 -15.20
C LYS A 286 14.32 -7.15 -15.94
N HIS A 287 15.38 -7.45 -15.21
CA HIS A 287 16.72 -7.63 -15.76
C HIS A 287 17.58 -8.46 -14.84
N CYS A 288 18.39 -9.31 -15.41
CA CYS A 288 19.35 -10.13 -14.71
C CYS A 288 20.72 -10.00 -15.36
N THR A 289 21.74 -9.65 -14.57
CA THR A 289 23.14 -9.69 -14.98
C THR A 289 23.80 -10.89 -14.35
N VAL A 290 24.46 -11.72 -15.16
CA VAL A 290 25.17 -12.90 -14.69
C VAL A 290 26.67 -12.78 -14.99
N HIS A 291 27.45 -12.68 -13.91
CA HIS A 291 28.91 -12.76 -13.99
C HIS A 291 29.38 -14.19 -13.82
N VAL A 292 30.38 -14.60 -14.61
CA VAL A 292 30.90 -15.97 -14.62
C VAL A 292 32.32 -16.00 -14.07
N ASN A 293 32.52 -16.77 -13.02
CA ASN A 293 33.81 -17.05 -12.38
C ASN A 293 34.31 -18.45 -12.73
N PRO A 294 35.62 -18.70 -12.82
CA PRO A 294 36.14 -20.05 -12.88
C PRO A 294 35.97 -20.76 -11.53
N ALA A 295 35.56 -22.04 -11.55
CA ALA A 295 35.42 -22.86 -10.36
C ALA A 295 36.74 -23.44 -9.87
#